data_3994b2697a8c72401f8d07d702e096f0
#
_entry.id   3994b2697a8c72401f8d07d702e096f0
#
_cell.length_a   1.000
_cell.length_b   1.000
_cell.length_c   1.000
_cell.angle_alpha   90.00
_cell.angle_beta   90.00
_cell.angle_gamma   90.00
#
_symmetry.space_group_name_H-M   'P 1'
#
loop_
_entity.id
_entity.type
_entity.pdbx_description
1 polymer ?
#
loop_
_entity_poly.entity_id
_entity_poly.type
_entity_poly.pdbx_seq_one_letter_code
_entity_poly.pdbx_strand_id
1 'polypeptide(L)'
;FLLGNFLNIFKRKMWLDKVNCLNENLLKDTRVWSNFDNTCAHIKIYANAFKNSQAYFYEDALTVNALGVREWALLYPFIEIVRLPEMLDYYRSRGLSFKKYILNKNYALRNFSNYFFKILIRGKEGGLNYVNFYRHVFLNLIYPNVYLSILHFIFRKLKNKFN
;
A
#
# COMPACT_ATOMS: atom_id res chain seq x y z
N PHE A 1 -0.35 -5.05 -9.03
CA PHE A 1 -1.77 -5.41 -8.92
C PHE A 1 -2.50 -4.79 -7.72
N LEU A 2 -1.85 -4.61 -6.57
CA LEU A 2 -2.54 -4.18 -5.34
C LEU A 2 -3.11 -2.76 -5.40
N LEU A 3 -2.64 -1.92 -6.30
CA LEU A 3 -3.06 -0.52 -6.42
C LEU A 3 -3.74 -0.17 -7.75
N GLY A 4 -3.76 -1.09 -8.73
CA GLY A 4 -4.32 -0.85 -10.05
C GLY A 4 -5.79 -1.25 -10.14
N ASN A 5 -6.70 -0.29 -10.04
CA ASN A 5 -8.14 -0.55 -10.16
C ASN A 5 -8.66 -0.50 -11.58
N PHE A 6 -7.85 -0.01 -12.52
CA PHE A 6 -8.33 0.43 -13.83
C PHE A 6 -8.60 -0.70 -14.81
N LEU A 7 -8.10 -1.91 -14.50
CA LEU A 7 -8.13 -3.04 -15.42
C LEU A 7 -8.80 -4.28 -14.83
N ASN A 8 -9.57 -4.14 -13.76
CA ASN A 8 -10.24 -5.27 -13.16
C ASN A 8 -11.67 -5.38 -13.69
N ILE A 9 -11.94 -6.44 -14.43
CA ILE A 9 -13.30 -6.80 -14.86
C ILE A 9 -13.80 -7.91 -13.96
N PHE A 10 -14.96 -7.72 -13.33
CA PHE A 10 -15.53 -8.67 -12.39
C PHE A 10 -17.08 -8.63 -12.40
N LYS A 11 -17.71 -9.69 -11.89
CA LYS A 11 -19.17 -9.73 -11.76
C LYS A 11 -19.61 -8.77 -10.66
N ARG A 12 -20.41 -7.74 -11.01
CA ARG A 12 -20.93 -6.72 -10.09
C ARG A 12 -21.58 -7.33 -8.84
N LYS A 13 -22.34 -8.42 -8.99
CA LYS A 13 -22.98 -9.10 -7.86
C LYS A 13 -21.97 -9.52 -6.78
N MET A 14 -20.84 -10.11 -7.17
CA MET A 14 -19.80 -10.54 -6.22
C MET A 14 -19.22 -9.38 -5.41
N TRP A 15 -19.14 -8.21 -6.02
CA TRP A 15 -18.75 -6.97 -5.34
C TRP A 15 -19.81 -6.54 -4.35
N LEU A 16 -21.06 -6.40 -4.78
CA LEU A 16 -22.17 -5.90 -3.95
C LEU A 16 -22.41 -6.79 -2.74
N ASP A 17 -22.30 -8.11 -2.88
CA ASP A 17 -22.49 -9.08 -1.80
C ASP A 17 -21.44 -8.93 -0.67
N LYS A 18 -20.38 -8.15 -0.88
CA LYS A 18 -19.28 -7.96 0.08
C LYS A 18 -19.03 -6.51 0.50
N VAL A 19 -19.86 -5.57 0.08
CA VAL A 19 -19.75 -4.14 0.48
C VAL A 19 -19.86 -3.99 2.01
N ASN A 20 -20.64 -4.82 2.67
CA ASN A 20 -20.81 -4.83 4.13
C ASN A 20 -19.54 -5.18 4.92
N CYS A 21 -18.44 -5.59 4.27
CA CYS A 21 -17.14 -5.75 4.93
C CYS A 21 -16.47 -4.42 5.28
N LEU A 22 -16.97 -3.30 4.76
CA LEU A 22 -16.48 -1.96 5.04
C LEU A 22 -17.16 -1.41 6.31
N ASN A 23 -16.41 -0.58 7.04
CA ASN A 23 -16.95 0.13 8.18
C ASN A 23 -17.51 1.49 7.72
N GLU A 24 -18.83 1.65 7.76
CA GLU A 24 -19.51 2.87 7.32
C GLU A 24 -19.03 4.14 8.03
N ASN A 25 -18.72 4.06 9.32
CA ASN A 25 -18.21 5.21 10.08
C ASN A 25 -16.83 5.66 9.59
N LEU A 26 -15.98 4.72 9.16
CA LEU A 26 -14.67 5.02 8.58
C LEU A 26 -14.79 5.58 7.17
N LEU A 27 -15.81 5.18 6.40
CA LEU A 27 -16.08 5.72 5.07
C LEU A 27 -16.55 7.19 5.09
N LYS A 28 -17.19 7.61 6.19
CA LYS A 28 -17.64 9.01 6.38
C LYS A 28 -16.48 9.97 6.67
N ASP A 29 -15.29 9.47 7.00
CA ASP A 29 -14.11 10.30 7.20
C ASP A 29 -13.64 10.90 5.88
N THR A 30 -13.82 12.21 5.71
CA THR A 30 -13.49 12.92 4.47
C THR A 30 -11.99 13.19 4.28
N ARG A 31 -11.18 12.93 5.33
CA ARG A 31 -9.72 13.12 5.25
C ARG A 31 -9.11 12.04 4.36
N VAL A 32 -8.52 12.47 3.28
CA VAL A 32 -7.89 11.58 2.30
C VAL A 32 -6.82 10.72 2.97
N TRP A 33 -6.88 9.41 2.77
CA TRP A 33 -5.92 8.42 3.26
C TRP A 33 -5.87 8.23 4.79
N SER A 34 -6.82 8.80 5.55
CA SER A 34 -6.84 8.76 7.01
C SER A 34 -6.93 7.35 7.59
N ASN A 35 -7.68 6.48 6.93
CA ASN A 35 -7.89 5.11 7.36
C ASN A 35 -7.89 4.12 6.19
N PHE A 36 -7.86 2.83 6.50
CA PHE A 36 -7.77 1.78 5.48
C PHE A 36 -9.06 1.65 4.66
N ASP A 37 -10.23 1.85 5.26
CA ASP A 37 -11.51 1.65 4.60
C ASP A 37 -11.81 2.74 3.55
N ASN A 38 -11.51 4.01 3.84
CA ASN A 38 -11.69 5.07 2.87
C ASN A 38 -10.59 5.11 1.79
N THR A 39 -9.42 4.57 2.12
CA THR A 39 -8.27 4.54 1.20
C THR A 39 -8.33 3.35 0.26
N CYS A 40 -8.65 2.18 0.81
CA CYS A 40 -8.47 0.88 0.16
C CYS A 40 -9.74 0.03 0.21
N ALA A 41 -10.92 0.66 0.14
CA ALA A 41 -12.23 0.01 0.17
C ALA A 41 -12.31 -1.19 -0.80
N HIS A 42 -11.85 -0.97 -2.04
CA HIS A 42 -11.83 -2.01 -3.08
C HIS A 42 -10.98 -3.22 -2.69
N ILE A 43 -9.86 -3.03 -1.98
CA ILE A 43 -8.99 -4.12 -1.53
C ILE A 43 -9.72 -5.04 -0.55
N LYS A 44 -10.46 -4.45 0.41
CA LYS A 44 -11.26 -5.24 1.34
C LYS A 44 -12.34 -6.04 0.62
N ILE A 45 -13.07 -5.41 -0.29
CA ILE A 45 -14.10 -6.08 -1.07
C ILE A 45 -13.49 -7.21 -1.89
N TYR A 46 -12.39 -6.98 -2.62
CA TYR A 46 -11.71 -8.01 -3.40
C TYR A 46 -11.23 -9.18 -2.56
N ALA A 47 -10.62 -8.91 -1.40
CA ALA A 47 -10.15 -9.97 -0.51
C ALA A 47 -11.26 -10.88 0.00
N ASN A 48 -12.49 -10.36 0.10
CA ASN A 48 -13.66 -11.13 0.53
C ASN A 48 -14.43 -11.76 -0.64
N ALA A 49 -14.58 -11.04 -1.75
CA ALA A 49 -15.38 -11.47 -2.89
C ALA A 49 -14.67 -12.52 -3.75
N PHE A 50 -13.34 -12.39 -3.91
CA PHE A 50 -12.59 -13.19 -4.88
C PHE A 50 -11.55 -14.14 -4.25
N LYS A 51 -11.63 -14.36 -2.94
CA LYS A 51 -10.72 -15.24 -2.21
C LYS A 51 -10.49 -16.60 -2.86
N ASN A 52 -11.56 -17.21 -3.36
CA ASN A 52 -11.56 -18.54 -3.95
C ASN A 52 -11.84 -18.51 -5.47
N SER A 53 -11.75 -17.33 -6.09
CA SER A 53 -12.00 -17.18 -7.52
C SER A 53 -10.73 -17.40 -8.32
N GLN A 54 -10.90 -17.94 -9.52
CA GLN A 54 -9.85 -17.92 -10.52
C GLN A 54 -9.75 -16.49 -11.09
N ALA A 55 -8.52 -16.05 -11.37
CA ALA A 55 -8.25 -14.79 -12.03
C ALA A 55 -7.48 -15.06 -13.33
N TYR A 56 -7.89 -14.36 -14.38
CA TYR A 56 -7.13 -14.31 -15.62
C TYR A 56 -6.24 -13.08 -15.62
N PHE A 57 -4.98 -13.26 -15.92
CA PHE A 57 -4.01 -12.19 -16.07
C PHE A 57 -3.74 -11.95 -17.54
N TYR A 58 -4.02 -10.75 -18.03
CA TYR A 58 -3.71 -10.33 -19.39
C TYR A 58 -2.40 -9.54 -19.38
N GLU A 59 -1.43 -9.99 -20.18
CA GLU A 59 -0.06 -9.43 -20.13
C GLU A 59 0.13 -8.22 -21.03
N ASP A 60 -0.70 -8.06 -22.08
CA ASP A 60 -0.59 -6.95 -23.00
C ASP A 60 -1.11 -5.64 -22.39
N ALA A 61 -0.54 -4.53 -22.82
CA ALA A 61 -0.96 -3.21 -22.37
C ALA A 61 -2.31 -2.82 -22.98
N LEU A 62 -3.36 -2.82 -22.16
CA LEU A 62 -4.72 -2.43 -22.59
C LEU A 62 -5.00 -0.94 -22.45
N THR A 63 -4.21 -0.23 -21.64
CA THR A 63 -4.42 1.20 -21.36
C THR A 63 -3.10 1.93 -21.18
N VAL A 64 -3.13 3.22 -21.49
CA VAL A 64 -2.03 4.16 -21.22
C VAL A 64 -2.50 5.17 -20.18
N ASN A 65 -1.77 5.31 -19.10
CA ASN A 65 -2.03 6.34 -18.09
C ASN A 65 -1.21 7.60 -18.42
N ALA A 66 -1.88 8.74 -18.60
CA ALA A 66 -1.22 10.03 -18.62
C ALA A 66 -0.67 10.36 -17.23
N LEU A 67 0.63 10.62 -17.15
CA LEU A 67 1.23 11.12 -15.91
C LEU A 67 0.91 12.60 -15.77
N GLY A 68 0.23 12.96 -14.68
CA GLY A 68 -0.07 14.34 -14.33
C GLY A 68 0.28 14.62 -12.87
N VAL A 69 0.34 15.91 -12.52
CA VAL A 69 0.47 16.32 -11.13
C VAL A 69 -0.83 15.99 -10.42
N ARG A 70 -0.76 15.19 -9.35
CA ARG A 70 -1.92 14.79 -8.54
C ARG A 70 -1.78 15.43 -7.16
N GLU A 71 -2.84 16.02 -6.65
CA GLU A 71 -2.87 16.63 -5.30
C GLU A 71 -2.37 15.69 -4.20
N TRP A 72 -2.69 14.40 -4.32
CA TRP A 72 -2.27 13.39 -3.36
C TRP A 72 -0.88 12.78 -3.61
N ALA A 73 -0.12 13.29 -4.60
CA ALA A 73 1.23 12.79 -4.90
C ALA A 73 2.20 12.90 -3.71
N LEU A 74 1.99 13.86 -2.82
CA LEU A 74 2.75 14.01 -1.58
C LEU A 74 2.61 12.82 -0.63
N LEU A 75 1.48 12.11 -0.69
CA LEU A 75 1.15 10.95 0.14
C LEU A 75 1.64 9.61 -0.42
N TYR A 76 2.24 9.57 -1.62
CA TYR A 76 2.77 8.33 -2.18
C TYR A 76 3.73 7.58 -1.22
N PRO A 77 4.70 8.23 -0.57
CA PRO A 77 5.57 7.58 0.40
C PRO A 77 4.80 6.89 1.53
N PHE A 78 3.77 7.54 2.03
CA PHE A 78 2.89 6.99 3.08
C PHE A 78 2.09 5.78 2.57
N ILE A 79 1.52 5.86 1.37
CA ILE A 79 0.79 4.74 0.77
C ILE A 79 1.67 3.51 0.65
N GLU A 80 2.90 3.69 0.16
CA GLU A 80 3.82 2.59 -0.10
C GLU A 80 4.28 1.86 1.18
N ILE A 81 4.63 2.60 2.25
CA ILE A 81 5.20 1.98 3.45
C ILE A 81 4.21 1.79 4.59
N VAL A 82 3.01 2.34 4.50
CA VAL A 82 1.96 2.18 5.50
C VAL A 82 0.78 1.43 4.92
N ARG A 83 0.09 1.98 3.91
CA ARG A 83 -1.15 1.40 3.39
C ARG A 83 -0.93 0.09 2.64
N LEU A 84 0.13 -0.03 1.86
CA LEU A 84 0.43 -1.28 1.15
C LEU A 84 0.77 -2.45 2.11
N PRO A 85 1.60 -2.29 3.16
CA PRO A 85 1.74 -3.29 4.21
C PRO A 85 0.43 -3.64 4.92
N GLU A 86 -0.44 -2.67 5.24
CA GLU A 86 -1.75 -2.92 5.83
C GLU A 86 -2.67 -3.75 4.92
N MET A 87 -2.63 -3.50 3.59
CA MET A 87 -3.34 -4.33 2.61
C MET A 87 -2.88 -5.78 2.67
N LEU A 88 -1.57 -6.01 2.76
CA LEU A 88 -1.00 -7.35 2.86
C LEU A 88 -1.38 -8.03 4.18
N ASP A 89 -1.40 -7.29 5.30
CA ASP A 89 -1.89 -7.79 6.59
C ASP A 89 -3.36 -8.24 6.48
N TYR A 90 -4.19 -7.44 5.81
CA TYR A 90 -5.58 -7.78 5.56
C TYR A 90 -5.72 -9.03 4.68
N TYR A 91 -5.00 -9.12 3.56
CA TYR A 91 -5.00 -10.33 2.73
C TYR A 91 -4.52 -11.56 3.51
N ARG A 92 -3.54 -11.41 4.40
CA ARG A 92 -3.08 -12.49 5.27
C ARG A 92 -4.21 -13.00 6.18
N SER A 93 -4.98 -12.10 6.78
CA SER A 93 -6.14 -12.46 7.61
C SER A 93 -7.26 -13.15 6.80
N ARG A 94 -7.26 -12.99 5.48
CA ARG A 94 -8.24 -13.60 4.57
C ARG A 94 -7.73 -14.86 3.86
N GLY A 95 -6.55 -15.37 4.24
CA GLY A 95 -6.03 -16.66 3.76
C GLY A 95 -4.88 -16.57 2.77
N LEU A 96 -4.29 -15.40 2.55
CA LEU A 96 -3.02 -15.34 1.82
C LEU A 96 -1.99 -16.21 2.53
N SER A 97 -1.34 -17.13 1.81
CA SER A 97 -0.36 -18.03 2.40
C SER A 97 0.79 -17.25 3.05
N PHE A 98 1.33 -17.77 4.16
CA PHE A 98 2.39 -17.10 4.92
C PHE A 98 3.61 -16.80 4.05
N LYS A 99 4.04 -17.75 3.22
CA LYS A 99 5.18 -17.55 2.29
C LYS A 99 4.94 -16.37 1.35
N LYS A 100 3.77 -16.31 0.70
CA LYS A 100 3.43 -15.20 -0.20
C LYS A 100 3.33 -13.88 0.55
N TYR A 101 2.75 -13.88 1.75
CA TYR A 101 2.65 -12.70 2.60
C TYR A 101 4.03 -12.12 2.93
N ILE A 102 4.95 -12.95 3.47
CA ILE A 102 6.30 -12.50 3.85
C ILE A 102 7.07 -11.95 2.63
N LEU A 103 7.05 -12.67 1.50
CA LEU A 103 7.74 -12.23 0.29
C LEU A 103 7.22 -10.88 -0.22
N ASN A 104 5.89 -10.72 -0.31
CA ASN A 104 5.29 -9.49 -0.80
C ASN A 104 5.48 -8.33 0.17
N LYS A 105 5.38 -8.57 1.49
CA LYS A 105 5.58 -7.53 2.49
C LYS A 105 7.03 -7.06 2.52
N ASN A 106 7.98 -8.00 2.46
CA ASN A 106 9.39 -7.65 2.33
C ASN A 106 9.66 -6.81 1.07
N TYR A 107 9.07 -7.20 -0.08
CA TYR A 107 9.20 -6.43 -1.33
C TYR A 107 8.56 -5.04 -1.24
N ALA A 108 7.38 -4.91 -0.62
CA ALA A 108 6.72 -3.62 -0.41
C ALA A 108 7.61 -2.64 0.39
N LEU A 109 8.43 -3.15 1.30
CA LEU A 109 9.31 -2.35 2.16
C LEU A 109 10.68 -2.02 1.54
N ARG A 110 10.92 -2.33 0.26
CA ARG A 110 12.22 -2.11 -0.42
C ARG A 110 12.69 -0.64 -0.46
N ASN A 111 11.77 0.31 -0.37
CA ASN A 111 12.06 1.75 -0.35
C ASN A 111 11.81 2.40 1.02
N PHE A 112 11.69 1.61 2.08
CA PHE A 112 11.23 2.03 3.40
C PHE A 112 11.92 3.31 3.89
N SER A 113 13.25 3.33 3.95
CA SER A 113 14.00 4.45 4.53
C SER A 113 13.82 5.75 3.75
N ASN A 114 13.87 5.70 2.42
CA ASN A 114 13.67 6.87 1.58
C ASN A 114 12.25 7.45 1.75
N TYR A 115 11.25 6.59 1.81
CA TYR A 115 9.86 7.02 1.96
C TYR A 115 9.56 7.49 3.39
N PHE A 116 10.07 6.80 4.40
CA PHE A 116 9.92 7.22 5.78
C PHE A 116 10.56 8.58 6.03
N PHE A 117 11.75 8.83 5.51
CA PHE A 117 12.40 10.14 5.57
C PHE A 117 11.57 11.24 4.89
N LYS A 118 10.96 10.95 3.72
CA LYS A 118 10.05 11.89 3.05
C LYS A 118 8.81 12.20 3.89
N ILE A 119 8.23 11.20 4.57
CA ILE A 119 7.09 11.39 5.49
C ILE A 119 7.49 12.30 6.65
N LEU A 120 8.66 12.08 7.25
CA LEU A 120 9.16 12.90 8.36
C LEU A 120 9.35 14.37 7.94
N ILE A 121 9.96 14.63 6.78
CA ILE A 121 10.16 15.99 6.27
C ILE A 121 8.84 16.68 5.98
N ARG A 122 7.89 15.98 5.36
CA ARG A 122 6.59 16.54 4.96
C ARG A 122 5.61 16.68 6.11
N GLY A 123 5.87 16.01 7.24
CA GLY A 123 5.03 16.05 8.42
C GLY A 123 3.59 15.61 8.13
N LYS A 124 2.61 16.42 8.52
CA LYS A 124 1.18 16.14 8.32
C LYS A 124 0.80 15.99 6.84
N GLU A 125 1.36 16.80 5.95
CA GLU A 125 1.11 16.70 4.50
C GLU A 125 1.61 15.40 3.89
N GLY A 126 2.65 14.81 4.48
CA GLY A 126 3.17 13.48 4.11
C GLY A 126 2.45 12.31 4.79
N GLY A 127 1.44 12.58 5.62
CA GLY A 127 0.67 11.55 6.31
C GLY A 127 1.26 11.09 7.65
N LEU A 128 2.21 11.83 8.23
CA LEU A 128 2.89 11.47 9.50
C LEU A 128 1.90 11.24 10.66
N ASN A 129 0.83 12.02 10.72
CA ASN A 129 -0.23 11.92 11.72
C ASN A 129 -1.03 10.60 11.67
N TYR A 130 -0.91 9.84 10.58
CA TYR A 130 -1.53 8.51 10.41
C TYR A 130 -0.54 7.36 10.62
N VAL A 131 0.72 7.65 10.88
CA VAL A 131 1.76 6.64 11.13
C VAL A 131 1.70 6.18 12.58
N ASN A 132 1.37 4.92 12.79
CA ASN A 132 1.60 4.25 14.06
C ASN A 132 3.03 3.70 14.07
N PHE A 133 3.94 4.33 14.82
CA PHE A 133 5.37 3.99 14.83
C PHE A 133 5.63 2.53 15.22
N TYR A 134 4.91 2.01 16.22
CA TYR A 134 5.06 0.62 16.61
C TYR A 134 4.71 -0.32 15.46
N ARG A 135 3.53 -0.15 14.88
CA ARG A 135 3.02 -1.03 13.82
C ARG A 135 3.77 -0.86 12.50
N HIS A 136 4.01 0.38 12.08
CA HIS A 136 4.51 0.69 10.73
C HIS A 136 6.03 0.81 10.66
N VAL A 137 6.71 0.97 11.81
CA VAL A 137 8.17 1.03 11.86
C VAL A 137 8.71 -0.19 12.59
N PHE A 138 8.48 -0.33 13.90
CA PHE A 138 9.13 -1.36 14.71
C PHE A 138 8.80 -2.79 14.25
N LEU A 139 7.54 -3.11 13.99
CA LEU A 139 7.17 -4.45 13.49
C LEU A 139 7.70 -4.74 12.09
N ASN A 140 8.04 -3.72 11.30
CA ASN A 140 8.61 -3.90 9.98
C ASN A 140 10.14 -4.10 9.98
N LEU A 141 10.82 -3.87 11.10
CA LEU A 141 12.27 -4.12 11.23
C LEU A 141 12.66 -5.60 11.08
N ILE A 142 11.72 -6.53 11.15
CA ILE A 142 11.99 -7.94 10.89
C ILE A 142 12.26 -8.24 9.40
N TYR A 143 11.94 -7.31 8.49
CA TYR A 143 12.07 -7.53 7.06
C TYR A 143 13.43 -7.09 6.52
N PRO A 144 14.19 -7.97 5.82
CA PRO A 144 15.53 -7.65 5.31
C PRO A 144 15.59 -6.40 4.42
N ASN A 145 14.56 -6.17 3.59
CA ASN A 145 14.53 -5.02 2.69
C ASN A 145 14.49 -3.66 3.42
N VAL A 146 14.07 -3.62 4.68
CA VAL A 146 14.16 -2.40 5.50
C VAL A 146 15.62 -2.02 5.69
N TYR A 147 16.47 -2.97 6.06
CA TYR A 147 17.91 -2.73 6.25
C TYR A 147 18.63 -2.41 4.93
N LEU A 148 18.31 -3.15 3.86
CA LEU A 148 18.84 -2.85 2.53
C LEU A 148 18.47 -1.44 2.08
N SER A 149 17.25 -0.99 2.36
CA SER A 149 16.81 0.38 2.05
C SER A 149 17.58 1.43 2.84
N ILE A 150 17.96 1.16 4.11
CA ILE A 150 18.78 2.05 4.92
C ILE A 150 20.17 2.17 4.29
N LEU A 151 20.81 1.05 3.95
CA LEU A 151 22.13 1.05 3.30
C LEU A 151 22.09 1.83 1.98
N HIS A 152 21.13 1.55 1.10
CA HIS A 152 20.95 2.28 -0.16
C HIS A 152 20.75 3.79 0.06
N PHE A 153 19.98 4.18 1.07
CA PHE A 153 19.74 5.58 1.40
C PHE A 153 21.03 6.28 1.82
N ILE A 154 21.82 5.65 2.70
CA ILE A 154 23.11 6.17 3.17
C ILE A 154 24.08 6.31 1.99
N PHE A 155 24.29 5.25 1.19
CA PHE A 155 25.20 5.28 0.05
C PHE A 155 24.81 6.38 -0.96
N ARG A 156 23.53 6.55 -1.24
CA ARG A 156 23.06 7.61 -2.15
C ARG A 156 23.35 9.01 -1.60
N LYS A 157 23.18 9.21 -0.29
CA LYS A 157 23.48 10.49 0.36
C LYS A 157 24.98 10.80 0.34
N LEU A 158 25.82 9.80 0.61
CA LEU A 158 27.29 9.95 0.54
C LEU A 158 27.72 10.28 -0.89
N LYS A 159 27.28 9.52 -1.89
CA LYS A 159 27.61 9.79 -3.30
C LYS A 159 27.27 11.22 -3.72
N ASN A 160 26.09 11.72 -3.36
CA ASN A 160 25.65 13.08 -3.71
C ASN A 160 26.45 14.19 -2.96
N LYS A 161 27.22 13.84 -1.92
CA LYS A 161 28.06 14.80 -1.20
C LYS A 161 29.47 14.92 -1.81
N PHE A 162 29.89 13.90 -2.55
CA PHE A 162 31.24 13.84 -3.17
C PHE A 162 31.23 14.13 -4.68
N ASN A 163 30.04 14.31 -5.27
CA ASN A 163 29.85 14.87 -6.62
C ASN A 163 29.33 16.29 -6.53
#